data_aab8471ebc3aed8eb347065d5453946a
#
_entry.id   aab8471ebc3aed8eb347065d5453946a
#
_cell.length_a   1.000
_cell.length_b   1.000
_cell.length_c   1.000
_cell.angle_alpha   90.00
_cell.angle_beta   90.00
_cell.angle_gamma   90.00
#
_symmetry.space_group_name_H-M   'P 1'
#
loop_
_entity.id
_entity.type
_entity.pdbx_description
1 polymer ?
#
loop_
_entity_poly.entity_id
_entity_poly.type
_entity_poly.pdbx_seq_one_letter_code
_entity_poly.pdbx_strand_id
1 'polypeptide(L)'
;RYLQELHNGGGVVFATGTLISNSITELFVWQYLLQKQTLDDMNIGYFDNWASVFGVITQSIEVKPSGDGFRPRTRFSNFVNLNELCNLFGEVFDIAKTADMNLKLPAIQNGKPEMIICEKSPEQELQTDAGIERARKIEAKMVQPDEDNMLAVCTYMTKVALDARIIDPEANEYDGGKVAPVSYTHLRAHETLMNL
;
A
#
# COMPACT_ATOMS: atom_id res chain seq x y z
N ARG A 1 10.60 -8.15 20.86
CA ARG A 1 11.52 -7.69 21.92
C ARG A 1 11.68 -8.73 23.02
N TYR A 2 10.61 -9.16 23.70
CA TYR A 2 10.68 -10.20 24.77
C TYR A 2 11.36 -11.50 24.31
N LEU A 3 11.01 -12.04 23.14
CA LEU A 3 11.64 -13.23 22.58
C LEU A 3 13.12 -13.02 22.25
N GLN A 4 13.49 -11.86 21.76
CA GLN A 4 14.89 -11.52 21.48
C GLN A 4 15.71 -11.39 22.77
N GLU A 5 15.14 -10.84 23.82
CA GLU A 5 15.77 -10.76 25.15
C GLU A 5 15.99 -12.17 25.75
N LEU A 6 15.03 -13.09 25.59
CA LEU A 6 15.13 -14.49 26.02
C LEU A 6 16.22 -15.28 25.27
N HIS A 7 16.49 -14.95 24.03
CA HIS A 7 17.41 -15.69 23.15
C HIS A 7 18.69 -14.88 22.80
N ASN A 8 19.07 -13.91 23.64
CA ASN A 8 20.24 -13.07 23.44
C ASN A 8 20.31 -12.43 22.03
N GLY A 9 19.18 -11.92 21.57
CA GLY A 9 19.06 -11.25 20.27
C GLY A 9 18.74 -12.15 19.07
N GLY A 10 18.68 -13.49 19.26
CA GLY A 10 18.38 -14.44 18.20
C GLY A 10 17.01 -15.11 18.35
N GLY A 11 16.76 -16.17 17.56
CA GLY A 11 15.61 -17.06 17.72
C GLY A 11 14.30 -16.57 17.11
N VAL A 12 14.29 -15.45 16.39
CA VAL A 12 13.10 -14.91 15.72
C VAL A 12 13.35 -14.85 14.21
N VAL A 13 12.42 -15.43 13.44
CA VAL A 13 12.44 -15.36 11.97
C VAL A 13 11.14 -14.70 11.50
N PHE A 14 11.26 -13.69 10.66
CA PHE A 14 10.13 -13.05 10.00
C PHE A 14 10.08 -13.49 8.54
N ALA A 15 8.89 -13.86 8.05
CA ALA A 15 8.66 -14.18 6.65
C ALA A 15 7.56 -13.27 6.09
N THR A 16 7.82 -12.63 4.96
CA THR A 16 6.86 -11.76 4.29
C THR A 16 7.05 -11.81 2.78
N GLY A 17 5.96 -11.74 2.03
CA GLY A 17 6.00 -11.56 0.56
C GLY A 17 6.23 -10.11 0.12
N THR A 18 6.14 -9.13 1.04
CA THR A 18 6.31 -7.70 0.77
C THR A 18 7.10 -7.05 1.89
N LEU A 19 8.38 -6.81 1.66
CA LEU A 19 9.25 -6.18 2.66
C LEU A 19 8.91 -4.70 2.87
N ILE A 20 8.56 -4.01 1.80
CA ILE A 20 8.14 -2.61 1.80
C ILE A 20 6.78 -2.53 1.12
N SER A 21 5.74 -2.14 1.84
CA SER A 21 4.37 -2.03 1.33
C SER A 21 3.94 -0.58 1.07
N ASN A 22 4.25 0.34 1.96
CA ASN A 22 3.78 1.71 1.89
C ASN A 22 4.89 2.76 1.89
N SER A 23 5.96 2.53 2.64
CA SER A 23 7.02 3.51 2.80
C SER A 23 8.38 2.85 3.00
N ILE A 24 9.40 3.46 2.43
CA ILE A 24 10.80 3.03 2.62
C ILE A 24 11.23 3.06 4.10
N THR A 25 10.52 3.80 4.95
CA THR A 25 10.75 3.84 6.39
C THR A 25 10.50 2.49 7.08
N GLU A 26 9.74 1.59 6.44
CA GLU A 26 9.50 0.23 6.94
C GLU A 26 10.80 -0.58 7.03
N LEU A 27 11.80 -0.29 6.19
CA LEU A 27 13.12 -0.92 6.26
C LEU A 27 13.83 -0.64 7.59
N PHE A 28 13.70 0.58 8.13
CA PHE A 28 14.24 0.88 9.45
C PHE A 28 13.64 -0.01 10.54
N VAL A 29 12.33 -0.24 10.47
CA VAL A 29 11.64 -1.11 11.45
C VAL A 29 12.20 -2.53 11.40
N TRP A 30 12.40 -3.09 10.20
CA TRP A 30 12.99 -4.41 10.03
C TRP A 30 14.42 -4.46 10.58
N GLN A 31 15.27 -3.48 10.25
CA GLN A 31 16.63 -3.41 10.78
C GLN A 31 16.62 -3.24 12.29
N TYR A 32 15.78 -2.37 12.83
CA TYR A 32 15.64 -2.18 14.27
C TYR A 32 15.26 -3.47 15.01
N LEU A 33 14.43 -4.31 14.40
CA LEU A 33 14.04 -5.60 14.99
C LEU A 33 15.13 -6.66 14.89
N LEU A 34 15.91 -6.68 13.81
CA LEU A 34 16.84 -7.75 13.49
C LEU A 34 18.31 -7.40 13.77
N GLN A 35 18.68 -6.13 13.68
CA GLN A 35 20.07 -5.63 13.76
C GLN A 35 20.23 -4.48 14.76
N LYS A 36 19.41 -4.45 15.81
CA LYS A 36 19.44 -3.31 16.75
C LYS A 36 20.84 -3.00 17.27
N GLN A 37 21.61 -4.02 17.65
CA GLN A 37 22.98 -3.83 18.19
C GLN A 37 23.87 -3.19 17.14
N THR A 38 23.86 -3.67 15.90
CA THR A 38 24.63 -3.10 14.79
C THR A 38 24.28 -1.64 14.54
N LEU A 39 22.96 -1.31 14.55
CA LEU A 39 22.52 0.08 14.40
C LEU A 39 22.97 0.97 15.55
N ASP A 40 22.95 0.49 16.78
CA ASP A 40 23.42 1.22 17.97
C ASP A 40 24.94 1.44 17.91
N ASP A 41 25.72 0.43 17.53
CA ASP A 41 27.18 0.51 17.37
C ASP A 41 27.59 1.52 16.29
N MET A 42 26.77 1.68 15.25
CA MET A 42 26.93 2.66 14.18
C MET A 42 26.35 4.05 14.52
N ASN A 43 25.74 4.24 15.69
CA ASN A 43 25.02 5.45 16.12
C ASN A 43 23.84 5.84 15.21
N ILE A 44 23.22 4.88 14.54
CA ILE A 44 22.04 5.04 13.70
C ILE A 44 20.83 4.26 14.23
N GLY A 45 20.81 3.88 15.50
CA GLY A 45 19.74 3.16 16.17
C GLY A 45 18.44 3.95 16.34
N TYR A 46 18.46 5.27 16.13
CA TYR A 46 17.26 6.11 16.06
C TYR A 46 16.88 6.43 14.62
N PHE A 47 15.59 6.49 14.36
CA PHE A 47 15.06 6.71 13.01
C PHE A 47 15.62 7.95 12.32
N ASP A 48 15.74 9.07 13.01
CA ASP A 48 16.23 10.33 12.41
C ASP A 48 17.70 10.23 11.99
N ASN A 49 18.51 9.53 12.78
CA ASN A 49 19.92 9.29 12.45
C ASN A 49 20.04 8.34 11.25
N TRP A 50 19.30 7.23 11.26
CA TRP A 50 19.24 6.30 10.15
C TRP A 50 18.75 6.97 8.86
N ALA A 51 17.69 7.76 8.96
CA ALA A 51 17.11 8.49 7.84
C ALA A 51 18.07 9.54 7.26
N SER A 52 18.89 10.17 8.08
CA SER A 52 19.92 11.12 7.62
C SER A 52 21.03 10.46 6.81
N VAL A 53 21.30 9.17 7.06
CA VAL A 53 22.34 8.39 6.36
C VAL A 53 21.81 7.75 5.08
N PHE A 54 20.57 7.22 5.10
CA PHE A 54 20.04 6.39 4.04
C PHE A 54 18.86 6.99 3.29
N GLY A 55 18.24 8.06 3.78
CA GLY A 55 17.02 8.61 3.20
C GLY A 55 17.21 9.94 2.50
N VAL A 56 16.51 10.12 1.38
CA VAL A 56 16.33 11.42 0.72
C VAL A 56 14.93 11.93 1.00
N ILE A 57 14.85 13.12 1.56
CA ILE A 57 13.58 13.81 1.79
C ILE A 57 13.26 14.65 0.55
N THR A 58 12.11 14.39 -0.06
CA THR A 58 11.60 15.21 -1.16
C THR A 58 10.27 15.85 -0.79
N GLN A 59 10.05 17.05 -1.29
CA GLN A 59 8.75 17.68 -1.25
C GLN A 59 8.04 17.41 -2.59
N SER A 60 6.88 16.79 -2.52
CA SER A 60 5.99 16.59 -3.66
C SER A 60 4.71 17.40 -3.47
N ILE A 61 4.12 17.80 -4.59
CA ILE A 61 2.80 18.43 -4.60
C ILE A 61 1.78 17.32 -4.84
N GLU A 62 0.89 17.09 -3.88
CA GLU A 62 -0.18 16.10 -3.98
C GLU A 62 -1.54 16.78 -4.08
N VAL A 63 -2.46 16.15 -4.80
CA VAL A 63 -3.87 16.56 -4.80
C VAL A 63 -4.44 16.37 -3.40
N LYS A 64 -5.20 17.32 -2.91
CA LYS A 64 -5.91 17.20 -1.63
C LYS A 64 -6.96 16.09 -1.70
N PRO A 65 -7.26 15.40 -0.60
CA PRO A 65 -8.35 14.41 -0.54
C PRO A 65 -9.72 14.95 -0.94
N SER A 66 -9.97 16.25 -0.73
CA SER A 66 -11.17 16.94 -1.19
C SER A 66 -11.26 17.10 -2.71
N GLY A 67 -10.20 16.81 -3.47
CA GLY A 67 -10.12 17.05 -4.91
C GLY A 67 -9.88 18.52 -5.30
N ASP A 68 -9.92 19.44 -4.35
CA ASP A 68 -9.81 20.88 -4.56
C ASP A 68 -8.37 21.38 -4.31
N GLY A 69 -7.59 21.44 -5.38
CA GLY A 69 -6.24 22.01 -5.34
C GLY A 69 -5.16 21.06 -4.81
N PHE A 70 -4.03 21.63 -4.49
CA PHE A 70 -2.80 20.91 -4.18
C PHE A 70 -2.28 21.27 -2.80
N ARG A 71 -1.53 20.33 -2.19
CA ARG A 71 -0.80 20.57 -0.95
C ARG A 71 0.64 20.07 -1.06
N PRO A 72 1.62 20.79 -0.51
CA PRO A 72 2.98 20.28 -0.40
C PRO A 72 2.99 19.15 0.64
N ARG A 73 3.67 18.07 0.34
CA ARG A 73 3.90 16.96 1.27
C ARG A 73 5.35 16.53 1.22
N THR A 74 5.94 16.42 2.39
CA THR A 74 7.31 15.93 2.56
C THR A 74 7.28 14.43 2.77
N ARG A 75 8.03 13.69 1.94
CA ARG A 75 8.13 12.23 2.04
C ARG A 75 9.58 11.80 1.85
N PHE A 76 9.93 10.67 2.45
CA PHE A 76 11.09 9.92 2.00
C PHE A 76 10.77 9.28 0.65
N SER A 77 11.56 9.61 -0.38
CA SER A 77 11.28 9.15 -1.75
C SER A 77 12.31 8.17 -2.29
N ASN A 78 13.55 8.33 -1.89
CA ASN A 78 14.66 7.53 -2.41
C ASN A 78 15.64 7.17 -1.30
N PHE A 79 16.46 6.15 -1.58
CA PHE A 79 17.61 5.81 -0.76
C PHE A 79 18.90 6.46 -1.30
N VAL A 80 19.75 6.89 -0.39
CA VAL A 80 21.17 7.15 -0.62
C VAL A 80 21.98 6.06 0.07
N ASN A 81 23.26 5.95 -0.25
CA ASN A 81 24.17 4.93 0.30
C ASN A 81 23.59 3.51 0.21
N LEU A 82 22.95 3.22 -0.95
CA LEU A 82 22.20 1.96 -1.17
C LEU A 82 23.11 0.73 -1.01
N ASN A 83 24.37 0.81 -1.41
CA ASN A 83 25.31 -0.31 -1.30
C ASN A 83 25.56 -0.69 0.15
N GLU A 84 25.79 0.29 1.01
CA GLU A 84 25.97 0.11 2.45
C GLU A 84 24.70 -0.44 3.10
N LEU A 85 23.56 0.10 2.71
CA LEU A 85 22.27 -0.39 3.18
C LEU A 85 22.03 -1.85 2.78
N CYS A 86 22.29 -2.21 1.52
CA CYS A 86 22.17 -3.59 1.05
C CYS A 86 23.16 -4.55 1.73
N ASN A 87 24.37 -4.11 2.02
CA ASN A 87 25.34 -4.92 2.73
C ASN A 87 24.88 -5.20 4.17
N LEU A 88 24.38 -4.19 4.89
CA LEU A 88 23.82 -4.37 6.22
C LEU A 88 22.59 -5.30 6.22
N PHE A 89 21.70 -5.13 5.24
CA PHE A 89 20.55 -6.03 5.09
C PHE A 89 20.97 -7.46 4.78
N GLY A 90 22.00 -7.66 3.95
CA GLY A 90 22.49 -8.97 3.55
C GLY A 90 22.98 -9.84 4.71
N GLU A 91 23.29 -9.26 5.87
CA GLU A 91 23.71 -10.00 7.05
C GLU A 91 22.55 -10.76 7.72
N VAL A 92 21.31 -10.27 7.59
CA VAL A 92 20.16 -10.78 8.34
C VAL A 92 18.93 -11.09 7.46
N PHE A 93 18.98 -10.75 6.15
CA PHE A 93 17.90 -11.00 5.21
C PHE A 93 18.31 -12.02 4.16
N ASP A 94 17.42 -12.97 3.92
CA ASP A 94 17.45 -13.85 2.76
C ASP A 94 16.29 -13.47 1.83
N ILE A 95 16.60 -13.21 0.54
CA ILE A 95 15.63 -12.73 -0.45
C ILE A 95 15.55 -13.71 -1.59
N ALA A 96 14.42 -14.42 -1.69
CA ALA A 96 14.10 -15.25 -2.84
C ALA A 96 13.15 -14.52 -3.78
N LYS A 97 13.60 -14.25 -5.00
CA LYS A 97 12.74 -13.66 -6.05
C LYS A 97 12.05 -14.77 -6.85
N THR A 98 10.88 -14.46 -7.42
CA THR A 98 10.15 -15.38 -8.31
C THR A 98 11.03 -15.93 -9.44
N ALA A 99 11.94 -15.13 -9.98
CA ALA A 99 12.87 -15.53 -11.00
C ALA A 99 13.88 -16.61 -10.52
N ASP A 100 14.27 -16.54 -9.24
CA ASP A 100 15.25 -17.46 -8.63
C ASP A 100 14.61 -18.81 -8.28
N MET A 101 13.29 -18.82 -8.05
CA MET A 101 12.53 -19.99 -7.62
C MET A 101 12.13 -20.95 -8.75
N ASN A 102 12.37 -20.61 -10.00
CA ASN A 102 12.08 -21.46 -11.16
C ASN A 102 10.61 -21.97 -11.21
N LEU A 103 9.67 -21.13 -10.78
CA LEU A 103 8.26 -21.49 -10.70
C LEU A 103 7.66 -21.65 -12.09
N LYS A 104 6.93 -22.74 -12.32
CA LYS A 104 6.14 -22.95 -13.52
C LYS A 104 4.88 -22.08 -13.46
N LEU A 105 5.01 -20.82 -13.83
CA LEU A 105 3.88 -19.90 -13.89
C LEU A 105 3.15 -20.07 -15.23
N PRO A 106 1.81 -19.99 -15.26
CA PRO A 106 1.06 -19.99 -16.50
C PRO A 106 1.45 -18.78 -17.35
N ALA A 107 1.54 -18.97 -18.66
CA ALA A 107 1.85 -17.90 -19.58
C ALA A 107 0.70 -16.90 -19.65
N ILE A 108 1.02 -15.60 -19.51
CA ILE A 108 0.05 -14.53 -19.71
C ILE A 108 -0.18 -14.38 -21.23
N GLN A 109 -1.43 -14.32 -21.66
CA GLN A 109 -1.79 -14.07 -23.05
C GLN A 109 -1.15 -12.76 -23.52
N ASN A 110 -0.48 -12.78 -24.67
CA ASN A 110 0.29 -11.66 -25.21
C ASN A 110 1.46 -11.17 -24.33
N GLY A 111 1.87 -11.89 -23.28
CA GLY A 111 3.00 -11.56 -22.42
C GLY A 111 2.86 -10.28 -21.56
N LYS A 112 1.68 -9.67 -21.56
CA LYS A 112 1.40 -8.44 -20.78
C LYS A 112 0.02 -8.50 -20.15
N PRO A 113 -0.15 -7.95 -18.94
CA PRO A 113 -1.47 -7.74 -18.35
C PRO A 113 -2.32 -6.80 -19.22
N GLU A 114 -3.58 -7.13 -19.40
CA GLU A 114 -4.54 -6.25 -20.06
C GLU A 114 -5.12 -5.28 -19.01
N MET A 115 -5.13 -3.98 -19.35
CA MET A 115 -5.71 -2.94 -18.51
C MET A 115 -7.15 -2.67 -18.94
N ILE A 116 -8.12 -2.99 -18.08
CA ILE A 116 -9.55 -2.71 -18.30
C ILE A 116 -9.89 -1.42 -17.56
N ILE A 117 -10.30 -0.40 -18.31
CA ILE A 117 -10.78 0.88 -17.76
C ILE A 117 -12.28 0.79 -17.61
N CYS A 118 -12.77 0.92 -16.38
CA CYS A 118 -14.18 0.90 -16.06
C CYS A 118 -14.70 2.33 -15.86
N GLU A 119 -15.92 2.58 -16.29
CA GLU A 119 -16.61 3.85 -16.10
C GLU A 119 -17.28 3.90 -14.72
N LYS A 120 -17.53 5.12 -14.24
CA LYS A 120 -18.30 5.33 -13.01
C LYS A 120 -19.79 5.17 -13.31
N SER A 121 -20.53 4.54 -12.41
CA SER A 121 -21.98 4.60 -12.47
C SER A 121 -22.50 5.97 -12.01
N PRO A 122 -23.74 6.36 -12.40
CA PRO A 122 -24.37 7.57 -11.90
C PRO A 122 -24.44 7.61 -10.35
N GLU A 123 -24.71 6.46 -9.73
CA GLU A 123 -24.75 6.32 -8.26
C GLU A 123 -23.35 6.52 -7.64
N GLN A 124 -22.31 5.97 -8.27
CA GLN A 124 -20.93 6.20 -7.82
C GLN A 124 -20.53 7.67 -7.95
N GLU A 125 -21.01 8.37 -8.96
CA GLU A 125 -20.76 9.80 -9.14
C GLU A 125 -21.40 10.60 -8.00
N LEU A 126 -22.68 10.35 -7.70
CA LEU A 126 -23.40 10.97 -6.59
C LEU A 126 -22.72 10.70 -5.23
N GLN A 127 -22.32 9.47 -4.98
CA GLN A 127 -21.64 9.08 -3.75
C GLN A 127 -20.22 9.69 -3.67
N THR A 128 -19.55 9.88 -4.81
CA THR A 128 -18.24 10.56 -4.88
C THR A 128 -18.39 12.02 -4.47
N ASP A 129 -19.41 12.72 -4.98
CA ASP A 129 -19.68 14.12 -4.64
C ASP A 129 -20.00 14.28 -3.14
N ALA A 130 -20.77 13.35 -2.57
CA ALA A 130 -21.03 13.33 -1.14
C ALA A 130 -19.74 13.14 -0.31
N GLY A 131 -18.83 12.28 -0.77
CA GLY A 131 -17.52 12.10 -0.12
C GLY A 131 -16.64 13.35 -0.20
N ILE A 132 -16.63 14.04 -1.34
CA ILE A 132 -15.91 15.30 -1.54
C ILE A 132 -16.44 16.39 -0.59
N GLU A 133 -17.77 16.49 -0.47
CA GLU A 133 -18.38 17.47 0.42
C GLU A 133 -18.06 17.20 1.91
N ARG A 134 -18.04 15.93 2.33
CA ARG A 134 -17.55 15.55 3.66
C ARG A 134 -16.10 15.96 3.89
N ALA A 135 -15.22 15.70 2.91
CA ALA A 135 -13.81 16.09 2.99
C ALA A 135 -13.65 17.61 3.15
N ARG A 136 -14.42 18.42 2.41
CA ARG A 136 -14.42 19.88 2.52
C ARG A 136 -14.83 20.36 3.91
N LYS A 137 -15.88 19.78 4.50
CA LYS A 137 -16.35 20.12 5.86
C LYS A 137 -15.29 19.82 6.92
N ILE A 138 -14.60 18.69 6.78
CA ILE A 138 -13.50 18.31 7.69
C ILE A 138 -12.31 19.26 7.54
N GLU A 139 -11.90 19.60 6.30
CA GLU A 139 -10.82 20.55 6.05
C GLU A 139 -11.14 21.96 6.60
N ALA A 140 -12.40 22.37 6.49
CA ALA A 140 -12.91 23.62 7.06
C ALA A 140 -13.11 23.59 8.57
N LYS A 141 -12.83 22.45 9.25
CA LYS A 141 -13.04 22.22 10.69
C LYS A 141 -14.49 22.46 11.14
N MET A 142 -15.46 22.15 10.28
CA MET A 142 -16.89 22.31 10.54
C MET A 142 -17.50 21.07 11.23
N VAL A 143 -16.74 19.99 11.35
CA VAL A 143 -17.14 18.71 11.95
C VAL A 143 -16.10 18.28 12.97
N GLN A 144 -16.53 17.71 14.09
CA GLN A 144 -15.62 17.19 15.11
C GLN A 144 -14.98 15.88 14.65
N PRO A 145 -13.71 15.57 15.04
CA PRO A 145 -13.01 14.37 14.60
C PRO A 145 -13.64 13.04 15.02
N ASP A 146 -14.49 13.04 16.05
CA ASP A 146 -15.27 11.90 16.53
C ASP A 146 -16.55 11.67 15.74
N GLU A 147 -17.11 12.73 15.12
CA GLU A 147 -18.29 12.65 14.27
C GLU A 147 -17.91 12.20 12.84
N ASP A 148 -16.88 12.83 12.25
CA ASP A 148 -16.33 12.44 10.95
C ASP A 148 -14.86 12.87 10.82
N ASN A 149 -14.08 12.09 10.08
CA ASN A 149 -12.65 12.36 9.88
C ASN A 149 -12.16 11.90 8.50
N MET A 150 -11.01 12.42 8.09
CA MET A 150 -10.45 12.15 6.76
C MET A 150 -10.20 10.66 6.48
N LEU A 151 -9.89 9.86 7.51
CA LEU A 151 -9.70 8.41 7.36
C LEU A 151 -11.03 7.71 7.02
N ALA A 152 -12.13 8.11 7.68
CA ALA A 152 -13.46 7.61 7.38
C ALA A 152 -13.88 7.97 5.95
N VAL A 153 -13.61 9.20 5.50
CA VAL A 153 -13.86 9.63 4.11
C VAL A 153 -13.02 8.83 3.13
N CYS A 154 -11.73 8.62 3.37
CA CYS A 154 -10.89 7.80 2.49
C CYS A 154 -11.40 6.36 2.40
N THR A 155 -11.82 5.76 3.52
CA THR A 155 -12.42 4.43 3.54
C THR A 155 -13.73 4.38 2.76
N TYR A 156 -14.59 5.37 2.94
CA TYR A 156 -15.83 5.53 2.17
C TYR A 156 -15.55 5.61 0.67
N MET A 157 -14.64 6.50 0.25
CA MET A 157 -14.27 6.69 -1.16
C MET A 157 -13.67 5.43 -1.79
N THR A 158 -12.90 4.66 -1.01
CA THR A 158 -12.38 3.36 -1.49
C THR A 158 -13.52 2.38 -1.78
N LYS A 159 -14.54 2.31 -0.92
CA LYS A 159 -15.72 1.47 -1.14
C LYS A 159 -16.53 1.93 -2.36
N VAL A 160 -16.79 3.24 -2.48
CA VAL A 160 -17.46 3.83 -3.65
C VAL A 160 -16.72 3.50 -4.93
N ALA A 161 -15.38 3.58 -4.93
CA ALA A 161 -14.56 3.29 -6.10
C ALA A 161 -14.60 1.82 -6.54
N LEU A 162 -15.02 0.91 -5.67
CA LEU A 162 -15.22 -0.51 -6.01
C LEU A 162 -16.61 -0.72 -6.59
N ASP A 163 -17.65 -0.43 -5.82
CA ASP A 163 -19.05 -0.63 -6.22
C ASP A 163 -19.97 0.21 -5.33
N ALA A 164 -20.94 0.91 -5.94
CA ALA A 164 -21.91 1.74 -5.22
C ALA A 164 -22.72 0.95 -4.19
N ARG A 165 -23.00 -0.32 -4.47
CA ARG A 165 -23.79 -1.22 -3.60
C ARG A 165 -23.13 -1.53 -2.26
N ILE A 166 -21.82 -1.30 -2.12
CA ILE A 166 -21.13 -1.47 -0.82
C ILE A 166 -21.57 -0.38 0.16
N ILE A 167 -21.98 0.77 -0.35
CA ILE A 167 -22.47 1.91 0.46
C ILE A 167 -24.00 1.90 0.54
N ASP A 168 -24.65 1.70 -0.60
CA ASP A 168 -26.11 1.66 -0.73
C ASP A 168 -26.52 0.32 -1.37
N PRO A 169 -27.00 -0.65 -0.58
CA PRO A 169 -27.42 -1.95 -1.09
C PRO A 169 -28.56 -1.89 -2.11
N GLU A 170 -29.35 -0.79 -2.13
CA GLU A 170 -30.45 -0.59 -3.07
C GLU A 170 -29.97 0.02 -4.41
N ALA A 171 -28.70 0.39 -4.53
CA ALA A 171 -28.14 0.89 -5.78
C ALA A 171 -28.18 -0.19 -6.89
N ASN A 172 -28.43 0.25 -8.11
CA ASN A 172 -28.50 -0.65 -9.25
C ASN A 172 -27.13 -1.23 -9.62
N GLU A 173 -27.13 -2.45 -10.15
CA GLU A 173 -25.95 -3.02 -10.76
C GLU A 173 -25.59 -2.25 -12.04
N TYR A 174 -24.31 -2.03 -12.25
CA TYR A 174 -23.79 -1.30 -13.39
C TYR A 174 -22.79 -2.13 -14.18
N ASP A 175 -23.18 -2.51 -15.41
CA ASP A 175 -22.37 -3.39 -16.27
C ASP A 175 -21.02 -2.79 -16.68
N GLY A 176 -20.90 -1.47 -16.72
CA GLY A 176 -19.65 -0.74 -16.97
C GLY A 176 -18.69 -0.69 -15.79
N GLY A 177 -19.13 -1.17 -14.61
CA GLY A 177 -18.36 -1.12 -13.35
C GLY A 177 -17.26 -2.16 -13.24
N LYS A 178 -16.45 -2.04 -12.18
CA LYS A 178 -15.29 -2.92 -11.95
C LYS A 178 -15.67 -4.38 -11.64
N VAL A 179 -16.86 -4.62 -11.13
CA VAL A 179 -17.32 -5.98 -10.74
C VAL A 179 -17.57 -6.87 -11.96
N ALA A 180 -18.16 -6.33 -13.02
CA ALA A 180 -18.51 -7.08 -14.23
C ALA A 180 -17.27 -7.74 -14.90
N PRO A 181 -16.16 -7.03 -15.22
CA PRO A 181 -14.97 -7.66 -15.80
C PRO A 181 -14.31 -8.68 -14.88
N VAL A 182 -14.33 -8.44 -13.54
CA VAL A 182 -13.77 -9.41 -12.57
C VAL A 182 -14.61 -10.68 -12.52
N SER A 183 -15.95 -10.58 -12.50
CA SER A 183 -16.85 -11.73 -12.56
C SER A 183 -16.65 -12.52 -13.85
N TYR A 184 -16.54 -11.85 -14.98
CA TYR A 184 -16.29 -12.48 -16.27
C TYR A 184 -14.99 -13.28 -16.31
N THR A 185 -13.89 -12.70 -15.78
CA THR A 185 -12.60 -13.40 -15.71
C THR A 185 -12.65 -14.62 -14.81
N HIS A 186 -13.34 -14.56 -13.68
CA HIS A 186 -13.49 -15.72 -12.77
C HIS A 186 -14.35 -16.82 -13.38
N LEU A 187 -15.47 -16.49 -14.01
CA LEU A 187 -16.35 -17.47 -14.69
C LEU A 187 -15.58 -18.18 -15.81
N ARG A 188 -14.83 -17.45 -16.63
CA ARG A 188 -14.05 -18.02 -17.73
C ARG A 188 -12.90 -18.91 -17.23
N ALA A 189 -12.29 -18.61 -16.10
CA ALA A 189 -11.28 -19.46 -15.48
C ALA A 189 -11.88 -20.80 -15.00
N HIS A 190 -13.14 -20.81 -14.53
CA HIS A 190 -13.84 -22.03 -14.15
C HIS A 190 -14.25 -22.87 -15.38
N GLU A 191 -14.67 -22.25 -16.48
CA GLU A 191 -15.03 -22.95 -17.71
C GLU A 191 -13.83 -23.70 -18.33
N THR A 192 -12.63 -23.12 -18.27
CA THR A 192 -11.41 -23.79 -18.75
C THR A 192 -10.98 -24.97 -17.88
N LEU A 193 -11.29 -24.97 -16.59
CA LEU A 193 -11.01 -26.10 -15.68
C LEU A 193 -12.00 -27.27 -15.85
N MET A 194 -13.21 -27.01 -16.33
CA MET A 194 -14.22 -28.05 -16.59
C MET A 194 -14.06 -28.73 -17.95
N ASN A 195 -13.23 -28.18 -18.83
CA ASN A 195 -12.97 -28.71 -20.18
C ASN A 195 -11.62 -29.43 -20.30
N LEU A 196 -10.94 -29.69 -19.20
CA LEU A 196 -9.74 -30.50 -19.06
C LEU A 196 -10.04 -31.82 -18.37
#